data_b07e8953c0c501ababdc5539b489db98
#
_entry.id   b07e8953c0c501ababdc5539b489db98
#
_cell.length_a   1.000
_cell.length_b   1.000
_cell.length_c   1.000
_cell.angle_alpha   90.00
_cell.angle_beta   90.00
_cell.angle_gamma   90.00
#
_symmetry.space_group_name_H-M   'P 1'
#
loop_
_entity.id
_entity.type
_entity.pdbx_description
1 polymer ?
#
loop_
_entity_poly.entity_id
_entity_poly.type
_entity_poly.pdbx_seq_one_letter_code
_entity_poly.pdbx_strand_id
1 'polypeptide(L)'
;MNNLPTGTVTFLFTDIESSTKLWEQYPEEMKSALAKHDSILKNAVESNHGHIIKTTGDGVHAVFSTALDGINTAIAAQRRLNQASEVSETSEVLTLRVRMGLHTGEAELRDGDYYGSTLNRAARIMSAGHGGQVLISDITAQVVREHLPADISLLDMGEHHLKGLLRAEKLYQVVAADLQKEFPALNSIPTATNNLPTQLTSFIGREREMTEAAKRLASAR
;
A
#
# COMPACT_ATOMS: atom_id res chain seq x y z
N MET A 1 21.83 19.55 7.84
CA MET A 1 20.96 18.70 8.69
C MET A 1 19.69 18.44 7.87
N ASN A 2 19.42 17.19 7.51
CA ASN A 2 18.15 16.86 6.82
C ASN A 2 17.02 17.15 7.79
N ASN A 3 16.25 18.18 7.51
CA ASN A 3 15.12 18.56 8.34
C ASN A 3 13.94 17.66 7.96
N LEU A 4 13.82 16.52 8.63
CA LEU A 4 12.72 15.59 8.40
C LEU A 4 11.37 16.28 8.72
N PRO A 5 10.32 16.10 7.91
CA PRO A 5 9.04 16.74 8.13
C PRO A 5 8.39 16.29 9.45
N THR A 6 7.67 17.19 10.12
CA THR A 6 6.98 16.94 11.40
C THR A 6 5.50 17.33 11.32
N GLY A 7 4.71 16.85 12.27
CA GLY A 7 3.27 17.08 12.29
C GLY A 7 2.52 16.12 11.38
N THR A 8 1.63 16.66 10.56
CA THR A 8 0.91 15.85 9.55
C THR A 8 1.81 15.61 8.35
N VAL A 9 2.14 14.37 8.09
CA VAL A 9 3.04 13.94 7.02
C VAL A 9 2.41 12.82 6.21
N THR A 10 2.95 12.57 5.02
CA THR A 10 2.52 11.43 4.18
C THR A 10 3.63 10.39 4.12
N PHE A 11 3.29 9.15 4.43
CA PHE A 11 4.18 8.01 4.27
C PHE A 11 3.88 7.27 2.97
N LEU A 12 4.93 6.87 2.28
CA LEU A 12 4.93 5.90 1.19
C LEU A 12 5.68 4.65 1.65
N PHE A 13 4.99 3.51 1.57
CA PHE A 13 5.58 2.19 1.78
C PHE A 13 5.54 1.41 0.48
N THR A 14 6.62 0.74 0.16
CA THR A 14 6.74 -0.10 -1.03
C THR A 14 7.21 -1.49 -0.68
N ASP A 15 6.91 -2.46 -1.55
CA ASP A 15 7.33 -3.84 -1.38
C ASP A 15 7.29 -4.56 -2.74
N ILE A 16 8.26 -5.44 -3.01
CA ILE A 16 8.30 -6.24 -4.24
C ILE A 16 7.39 -7.45 -4.09
N GLU A 17 6.41 -7.58 -4.95
CA GLU A 17 5.49 -8.72 -4.95
C GLU A 17 6.25 -10.04 -5.19
N SER A 18 6.04 -11.01 -4.29
CA SER A 18 6.65 -12.35 -4.36
C SER A 18 8.19 -12.37 -4.34
N SER A 19 8.84 -11.37 -3.73
CA SER A 19 10.30 -11.24 -3.67
C SER A 19 11.00 -12.51 -3.18
N THR A 20 10.49 -13.18 -2.15
CA THR A 20 11.06 -14.44 -1.64
C THR A 20 11.17 -15.51 -2.72
N LYS A 21 10.13 -15.69 -3.55
CA LYS A 21 10.15 -16.64 -4.66
C LYS A 21 11.15 -16.25 -5.75
N LEU A 22 11.26 -14.94 -6.02
CA LEU A 22 12.21 -14.42 -6.99
C LEU A 22 13.66 -14.67 -6.54
N TRP A 23 13.96 -14.48 -5.25
CA TRP A 23 15.25 -14.80 -4.66
C TRP A 23 15.60 -16.29 -4.73
N GLU A 24 14.62 -17.17 -4.56
CA GLU A 24 14.81 -18.61 -4.65
C GLU A 24 15.05 -19.08 -6.09
N GLN A 25 14.34 -18.49 -7.05
CA GLN A 25 14.37 -18.92 -8.45
C GLN A 25 15.47 -18.25 -9.29
N TYR A 26 15.78 -16.98 -9.01
CA TYR A 26 16.65 -16.12 -9.82
C TYR A 26 17.61 -15.28 -8.94
N PRO A 27 18.48 -15.90 -8.14
CA PRO A 27 19.27 -15.18 -7.12
C PRO A 27 20.26 -14.17 -7.71
N GLU A 28 20.87 -14.45 -8.87
CA GLU A 28 21.84 -13.53 -9.47
C GLU A 28 21.14 -12.36 -10.19
N GLU A 29 20.08 -12.64 -10.94
CA GLU A 29 19.27 -11.64 -11.63
C GLU A 29 18.57 -10.70 -10.60
N MET A 30 18.13 -11.27 -9.49
CA MET A 30 17.47 -10.51 -8.42
C MET A 30 18.41 -9.47 -7.78
N LYS A 31 19.71 -9.76 -7.65
CA LYS A 31 20.70 -8.78 -7.14
C LYS A 31 20.76 -7.54 -8.03
N SER A 32 20.87 -7.74 -9.34
CA SER A 32 20.95 -6.64 -10.31
C SER A 32 19.64 -5.89 -10.42
N ALA A 33 18.50 -6.61 -10.42
CA ALA A 33 17.16 -6.04 -10.47
C ALA A 33 16.86 -5.21 -9.21
N LEU A 34 17.23 -5.69 -8.02
CA LEU A 34 17.05 -4.98 -6.76
C LEU A 34 17.90 -3.70 -6.72
N ALA A 35 19.15 -3.74 -7.14
CA ALA A 35 19.99 -2.54 -7.20
C ALA A 35 19.40 -1.45 -8.11
N LYS A 36 18.81 -1.85 -9.25
CA LYS A 36 18.11 -0.94 -10.16
C LYS A 36 16.83 -0.40 -9.54
N HIS A 37 16.03 -1.26 -8.91
CA HIS A 37 14.83 -0.90 -8.15
C HIS A 37 15.14 0.16 -7.08
N ASP A 38 16.17 -0.07 -6.25
CA ASP A 38 16.56 0.84 -5.18
C ASP A 38 16.98 2.21 -5.72
N SER A 39 17.73 2.22 -6.83
CA SER A 39 18.11 3.46 -7.52
C SER A 39 16.90 4.22 -8.07
N ILE A 40 15.92 3.52 -8.67
CA ILE A 40 14.69 4.13 -9.18
C ILE A 40 13.88 4.75 -8.04
N LEU A 41 13.65 4.01 -6.96
CA LEU A 41 12.88 4.51 -5.82
C LEU A 41 13.59 5.68 -5.13
N LYS A 42 14.90 5.59 -4.91
CA LYS A 42 15.68 6.68 -4.34
C LYS A 42 15.55 7.94 -5.17
N ASN A 43 15.78 7.86 -6.46
CA ASN A 43 15.69 9.01 -7.36
C ASN A 43 14.27 9.60 -7.40
N ALA A 44 13.21 8.75 -7.41
CA ALA A 44 11.83 9.20 -7.40
C ALA A 44 11.48 9.94 -6.10
N VAL A 45 11.93 9.43 -4.94
CA VAL A 45 11.70 10.06 -3.63
C VAL A 45 12.42 11.41 -3.56
N GLU A 46 13.72 11.45 -3.89
CA GLU A 46 14.53 12.66 -3.80
C GLU A 46 14.07 13.76 -4.78
N SER A 47 13.65 13.38 -6.00
CA SER A 47 13.14 14.31 -7.01
C SER A 47 11.78 14.93 -6.66
N ASN A 48 11.03 14.32 -5.74
CA ASN A 48 9.73 14.82 -5.28
C ASN A 48 9.77 15.23 -3.78
N HIS A 49 10.89 15.80 -3.33
CA HIS A 49 11.06 16.40 -2.00
C HIS A 49 10.80 15.43 -0.82
N GLY A 50 10.89 14.13 -1.07
CA GLY A 50 10.73 13.09 -0.05
C GLY A 50 12.04 12.74 0.64
N HIS A 51 11.91 12.05 1.77
CA HIS A 51 13.04 11.51 2.52
C HIS A 51 12.83 10.00 2.73
N ILE A 52 13.84 9.20 2.35
CA ILE A 52 13.88 7.79 2.70
C ILE A 52 14.20 7.66 4.19
N ILE A 53 13.30 7.04 4.95
CA ILE A 53 13.47 6.77 6.38
C ILE A 53 14.22 5.46 6.57
N LYS A 54 13.79 4.43 5.81
CA LYS A 54 14.29 3.07 6.00
C LYS A 54 14.14 2.26 4.72
N THR A 55 15.08 1.37 4.49
CA THR A 55 14.97 0.27 3.52
C THR A 55 14.83 -1.05 4.29
N THR A 56 13.90 -1.91 3.90
CA THR A 56 13.59 -3.19 4.56
C THR A 56 13.73 -4.33 3.56
N GLY A 57 14.99 -4.66 3.23
CA GLY A 57 15.27 -5.70 2.23
C GLY A 57 14.84 -5.28 0.83
N ASP A 58 13.60 -5.52 0.46
CA ASP A 58 12.99 -5.25 -0.85
C ASP A 58 11.93 -4.14 -0.83
N GLY A 59 11.82 -3.42 0.30
CA GLY A 59 10.88 -2.32 0.49
C GLY A 59 11.56 -1.01 0.88
N VAL A 60 10.93 0.09 0.53
CA VAL A 60 11.32 1.45 0.89
C VAL A 60 10.21 2.11 1.69
N HIS A 61 10.58 2.72 2.81
CA HIS A 61 9.72 3.61 3.59
C HIS A 61 10.19 5.04 3.38
N ALA A 62 9.33 5.87 2.84
CA ALA A 62 9.61 7.29 2.61
C ALA A 62 8.55 8.17 3.25
N VAL A 63 8.94 9.42 3.55
CA VAL A 63 8.07 10.45 4.14
C VAL A 63 8.12 11.72 3.31
N PHE A 64 6.98 12.40 3.25
CA PHE A 64 6.77 13.63 2.50
C PHE A 64 6.04 14.66 3.35
N SER A 65 6.36 15.93 3.13
CA SER A 65 5.62 17.05 3.73
C SER A 65 4.22 17.20 3.12
N THR A 66 4.03 16.79 1.87
CA THR A 66 2.74 16.86 1.17
C THR A 66 2.31 15.49 0.62
N ALA A 67 1.00 15.26 0.58
CA ALA A 67 0.46 14.04 0.00
C ALA A 67 0.66 13.97 -1.53
N LEU A 68 0.67 15.13 -2.19
CA LEU A 68 0.88 15.22 -3.63
C LEU A 68 2.29 14.80 -4.04
N ASP A 69 3.32 15.21 -3.29
CA ASP A 69 4.70 14.76 -3.53
C ASP A 69 4.82 13.23 -3.40
N GLY A 70 4.13 12.65 -2.41
CA GLY A 70 4.08 11.19 -2.24
C GLY A 70 3.45 10.48 -3.45
N ILE A 71 2.32 11.00 -3.97
CA ILE A 71 1.66 10.43 -5.16
C ILE A 71 2.53 10.60 -6.39
N ASN A 72 3.09 11.79 -6.62
CA ASN A 72 3.97 12.03 -7.75
C ASN A 72 5.19 11.08 -7.72
N THR A 73 5.74 10.83 -6.53
CA THR A 73 6.80 9.84 -6.33
C THR A 73 6.36 8.44 -6.73
N ALA A 74 5.21 7.99 -6.25
CA ALA A 74 4.71 6.64 -6.53
C ALA A 74 4.48 6.44 -8.03
N ILE A 75 3.88 7.41 -8.71
CA ILE A 75 3.64 7.35 -10.16
C ILE A 75 4.95 7.40 -10.95
N ALA A 76 5.87 8.30 -10.60
CA ALA A 76 7.18 8.40 -11.25
C ALA A 76 7.98 7.10 -11.09
N ALA A 77 7.95 6.48 -9.92
CA ALA A 77 8.60 5.21 -9.66
C ALA A 77 7.98 4.07 -10.49
N GLN A 78 6.63 3.94 -10.52
CA GLN A 78 5.95 2.92 -11.31
C GLN A 78 6.26 3.06 -12.81
N ARG A 79 6.23 4.28 -13.35
CA ARG A 79 6.60 4.55 -14.75
C ARG A 79 8.03 4.08 -15.06
N ARG A 80 8.98 4.40 -14.18
CA ARG A 80 10.37 3.99 -14.35
C ARG A 80 10.59 2.49 -14.21
N LEU A 81 9.89 1.84 -13.29
CA LEU A 81 9.93 0.40 -13.10
C LEU A 81 9.39 -0.33 -14.34
N ASN A 82 8.29 0.15 -14.94
CA ASN A 82 7.73 -0.41 -16.16
C ASN A 82 8.68 -0.23 -17.36
N GLN A 83 9.23 0.98 -17.57
CA GLN A 83 10.21 1.24 -18.62
C GLN A 83 11.46 0.37 -18.49
N ALA A 84 11.91 0.13 -17.26
CA ALA A 84 13.07 -0.73 -16.99
C ALA A 84 12.84 -2.18 -17.39
N SER A 85 11.56 -2.61 -17.44
CA SER A 85 11.14 -3.93 -17.88
C SER A 85 11.04 -4.04 -19.41
N GLU A 86 10.70 -2.95 -20.10
CA GLU A 86 10.48 -2.92 -21.56
C GLU A 86 11.78 -2.81 -22.38
N VAL A 87 12.81 -2.14 -21.83
CA VAL A 87 14.09 -1.86 -22.55
C VAL A 87 14.99 -3.10 -22.69
N SER A 88 14.62 -4.21 -22.07
CA SER A 88 15.41 -5.43 -22.14
C SER A 88 14.96 -6.33 -23.27
N GLU A 89 15.47 -6.10 -24.47
CA GLU A 89 15.34 -7.03 -25.62
C GLU A 89 16.12 -8.34 -25.44
N THR A 90 16.93 -8.44 -24.40
CA THR A 90 17.62 -9.68 -24.02
C THR A 90 16.81 -10.39 -22.94
N SER A 91 16.52 -11.64 -23.15
CA SER A 91 15.59 -12.55 -22.48
C SER A 91 15.84 -12.82 -20.97
N GLU A 92 16.61 -12.00 -20.25
CA GLU A 92 17.12 -12.30 -18.91
C GLU A 92 16.92 -11.18 -17.87
N VAL A 93 16.17 -10.11 -18.14
CA VAL A 93 15.94 -9.10 -17.10
C VAL A 93 14.68 -9.41 -16.32
N LEU A 94 14.89 -9.72 -15.03
CA LEU A 94 13.82 -9.96 -14.07
C LEU A 94 12.98 -8.69 -13.87
N THR A 95 11.70 -8.76 -14.22
CA THR A 95 10.74 -7.67 -14.00
C THR A 95 10.26 -7.68 -12.57
N LEU A 96 10.59 -6.63 -11.81
CA LEU A 96 10.09 -6.46 -10.44
C LEU A 96 8.78 -5.69 -10.43
N ARG A 97 7.75 -6.29 -9.86
CA ARG A 97 6.45 -5.66 -9.66
C ARG A 97 6.35 -5.14 -8.23
N VAL A 98 6.22 -3.82 -8.09
CA VAL A 98 6.25 -3.15 -6.79
C VAL A 98 4.86 -2.66 -6.40
N ARG A 99 4.34 -3.11 -5.26
CA ARG A 99 3.13 -2.57 -4.66
C ARG A 99 3.46 -1.39 -3.78
N MET A 100 2.60 -0.39 -3.79
CA MET A 100 2.81 0.86 -3.09
C MET A 100 1.58 1.28 -2.30
N GLY A 101 1.78 1.78 -1.08
CA GLY A 101 0.70 2.27 -0.24
C GLY A 101 1.05 3.61 0.40
N LEU A 102 0.12 4.58 0.34
CA LEU A 102 0.28 5.88 0.97
C LEU A 102 -0.80 6.15 2.02
N HIS A 103 -0.36 6.78 3.10
CA HIS A 103 -1.26 7.29 4.13
C HIS A 103 -0.74 8.60 4.70
N THR A 104 -1.68 9.54 4.95
CA THR A 104 -1.41 10.86 5.53
C THR A 104 -1.95 10.90 6.96
N GLY A 105 -1.16 11.40 7.89
CA GLY A 105 -1.55 11.56 9.27
C GLY A 105 -0.43 12.08 10.15
N GLU A 106 -0.72 12.28 11.41
CA GLU A 106 0.28 12.69 12.39
C GLU A 106 1.20 11.52 12.75
N ALA A 107 2.48 11.82 12.93
CA ALA A 107 3.48 10.89 13.40
C ALA A 107 4.46 11.59 14.34
N GLU A 108 4.92 10.86 15.34
CA GLU A 108 5.96 11.32 16.25
C GLU A 108 7.33 11.08 15.62
N LEU A 109 8.12 12.15 15.48
CA LEU A 109 9.52 12.06 15.09
C LEU A 109 10.39 12.03 16.36
N ARG A 110 11.11 10.93 16.58
CA ARG A 110 12.00 10.76 17.72
C ARG A 110 13.28 10.05 17.29
N ASP A 111 14.42 10.62 17.62
CA ASP A 111 15.76 10.09 17.32
C ASP A 111 15.99 9.78 15.83
N GLY A 112 15.36 10.58 14.94
CA GLY A 112 15.48 10.43 13.49
C GLY A 112 14.60 9.32 12.88
N ASP A 113 13.73 8.69 13.67
CA ASP A 113 12.76 7.71 13.20
C ASP A 113 11.32 8.14 13.54
N TYR A 114 10.34 7.62 12.79
CA TYR A 114 8.92 7.93 12.99
C TYR A 114 8.20 6.82 13.71
N TYR A 115 7.30 7.24 14.60
CA TYR A 115 6.47 6.34 15.41
C TYR A 115 4.98 6.72 15.29
N GLY A 116 4.13 5.71 15.38
CA GLY A 116 2.69 5.94 15.45
C GLY A 116 1.86 5.02 14.55
N SER A 117 0.55 5.15 14.67
CA SER A 117 -0.42 4.34 13.91
C SER A 117 -0.42 4.66 12.41
N THR A 118 0.04 5.86 12.04
CA THR A 118 0.11 6.36 10.65
C THR A 118 1.01 5.47 9.78
N LEU A 119 2.20 5.10 10.30
CA LEU A 119 3.12 4.19 9.59
C LEU A 119 2.50 2.80 9.42
N ASN A 120 1.91 2.27 10.51
CA ASN A 120 1.28 0.96 10.46
C ASN A 120 0.16 0.92 9.41
N ARG A 121 -0.62 2.00 9.33
CA ARG A 121 -1.71 2.11 8.34
C ARG A 121 -1.18 2.15 6.91
N ALA A 122 -0.14 2.93 6.62
CA ALA A 122 0.53 2.93 5.31
C ALA A 122 1.02 1.53 4.91
N ALA A 123 1.67 0.80 5.83
CA ALA A 123 2.12 -0.58 5.60
C ALA A 123 0.95 -1.54 5.30
N ARG A 124 -0.19 -1.40 5.99
CA ARG A 124 -1.37 -2.25 5.75
C ARG A 124 -2.04 -1.95 4.42
N ILE A 125 -2.10 -0.69 4.03
CA ILE A 125 -2.61 -0.26 2.72
C ILE A 125 -1.73 -0.84 1.61
N MET A 126 -0.41 -0.72 1.71
CA MET A 126 0.54 -1.31 0.77
C MET A 126 0.36 -2.82 0.66
N SER A 127 0.22 -3.52 1.79
CA SER A 127 0.08 -4.98 1.82
C SER A 127 -1.23 -5.48 1.18
N ALA A 128 -2.26 -4.63 1.10
CA ALA A 128 -3.53 -4.97 0.46
C ALA A 128 -3.44 -4.94 -1.09
N GLY A 129 -2.47 -4.23 -1.63
CA GLY A 129 -2.29 -4.07 -3.07
C GLY A 129 -1.52 -5.19 -3.74
N HIS A 130 -1.43 -5.09 -5.06
CA HIS A 130 -0.71 -5.98 -5.97
C HIS A 130 0.50 -5.26 -6.58
N GLY A 131 1.45 -6.01 -7.10
CA GLY A 131 2.60 -5.45 -7.80
C GLY A 131 2.19 -4.58 -8.99
N GLY A 132 2.70 -3.35 -9.05
CA GLY A 132 2.30 -2.31 -10.00
C GLY A 132 1.15 -1.41 -9.52
N GLN A 133 0.47 -1.76 -8.42
CA GLN A 133 -0.66 -1.00 -7.89
C GLN A 133 -0.21 0.05 -6.86
N VAL A 134 -0.84 1.22 -6.92
CA VAL A 134 -0.67 2.30 -5.93
C VAL A 134 -1.99 2.53 -5.22
N LEU A 135 -2.01 2.25 -3.91
CA LEU A 135 -3.19 2.44 -3.05
C LEU A 135 -2.98 3.61 -2.08
N ILE A 136 -4.05 4.34 -1.83
CA ILE A 136 -4.05 5.43 -0.85
C ILE A 136 -5.26 5.34 0.07
N SER A 137 -5.12 5.86 1.30
CA SER A 137 -6.25 6.00 2.22
C SER A 137 -7.20 7.12 1.81
N ASP A 138 -8.42 7.11 2.35
CA ASP A 138 -9.41 8.15 2.16
C ASP A 138 -8.90 9.54 2.62
N ILE A 139 -8.20 9.62 3.74
CA ILE A 139 -7.58 10.89 4.21
C ILE A 139 -6.61 11.43 3.16
N THR A 140 -5.73 10.59 2.62
CA THR A 140 -4.80 11.00 1.56
C THR A 140 -5.55 11.45 0.32
N ALA A 141 -6.60 10.70 -0.09
CA ALA A 141 -7.43 11.04 -1.23
C ALA A 141 -8.13 12.40 -1.07
N GLN A 142 -8.67 12.70 0.11
CA GLN A 142 -9.32 13.98 0.39
C GLN A 142 -8.35 15.16 0.27
N VAL A 143 -7.11 15.01 0.75
CA VAL A 143 -6.09 16.07 0.70
C VAL A 143 -5.65 16.38 -0.75
N VAL A 144 -5.59 15.37 -1.62
CA VAL A 144 -5.01 15.54 -2.98
C VAL A 144 -6.04 15.77 -4.07
N ARG A 145 -7.30 15.45 -3.84
CA ARG A 145 -8.34 15.37 -4.89
C ARG A 145 -8.43 16.58 -5.80
N GLU A 146 -8.28 17.78 -5.23
CA GLU A 146 -8.37 19.04 -5.97
C GLU A 146 -7.04 19.47 -6.63
N HIS A 147 -5.96 18.74 -6.35
CA HIS A 147 -4.60 19.11 -6.76
C HIS A 147 -3.93 18.07 -7.67
N LEU A 148 -4.66 16.99 -8.01
CA LEU A 148 -4.11 15.96 -8.88
C LEU A 148 -3.82 16.49 -10.28
N PRO A 149 -2.69 16.09 -10.91
CA PRO A 149 -2.43 16.31 -12.32
C PRO A 149 -3.57 15.74 -13.19
N ALA A 150 -3.81 16.35 -14.35
CA ALA A 150 -4.94 15.98 -15.22
C ALA A 150 -4.89 14.54 -15.77
N ASP A 151 -3.73 13.93 -15.81
CA ASP A 151 -3.49 12.54 -16.23
C ASP A 151 -3.63 11.53 -15.10
N ILE A 152 -3.87 11.99 -13.87
CA ILE A 152 -4.01 11.14 -12.67
C ILE A 152 -5.44 11.23 -12.14
N SER A 153 -6.02 10.10 -11.81
CA SER A 153 -7.35 9.99 -11.19
C SER A 153 -7.36 8.99 -10.04
N LEU A 154 -8.43 9.03 -9.22
CA LEU A 154 -8.64 8.13 -8.10
C LEU A 154 -9.83 7.21 -8.40
N LEU A 155 -9.59 5.91 -8.39
CA LEU A 155 -10.63 4.88 -8.45
C LEU A 155 -11.01 4.49 -7.03
N ASP A 156 -12.29 4.61 -6.68
CA ASP A 156 -12.82 4.19 -5.38
C ASP A 156 -12.83 2.66 -5.30
N MET A 157 -12.10 2.12 -4.35
CA MET A 157 -12.00 0.68 -4.11
C MET A 157 -12.99 0.19 -3.05
N GLY A 158 -13.72 1.11 -2.38
CA GLY A 158 -14.63 0.79 -1.29
C GLY A 158 -13.94 0.66 0.06
N GLU A 159 -14.68 0.09 1.03
CA GLU A 159 -14.20 -0.13 2.39
C GLU A 159 -13.65 -1.54 2.57
N HIS A 160 -12.49 -1.64 3.22
CA HIS A 160 -11.77 -2.89 3.41
C HIS A 160 -11.28 -3.05 4.85
N HIS A 161 -11.48 -4.24 5.41
CA HIS A 161 -10.86 -4.63 6.66
C HIS A 161 -9.40 -5.05 6.41
N LEU A 162 -8.47 -4.18 6.80
CA LEU A 162 -7.05 -4.45 6.70
C LEU A 162 -6.56 -5.20 7.94
N LYS A 163 -5.66 -6.17 7.74
CA LYS A 163 -5.15 -7.01 8.83
C LYS A 163 -4.56 -6.17 9.96
N GLY A 164 -5.07 -6.35 11.18
CA GLY A 164 -4.58 -5.65 12.38
C GLY A 164 -5.11 -4.23 12.57
N LEU A 165 -6.01 -3.74 11.72
CA LEU A 165 -6.77 -2.52 11.96
C LEU A 165 -8.16 -2.86 12.49
N LEU A 166 -8.61 -2.10 13.51
CA LEU A 166 -9.90 -2.34 14.17
C LEU A 166 -11.10 -1.87 13.34
N ARG A 167 -10.90 -0.87 12.49
CA ARG A 167 -11.94 -0.28 11.64
C ARG A 167 -11.63 -0.56 10.19
N ALA A 168 -12.69 -0.64 9.37
CA ALA A 168 -12.55 -0.67 7.94
C ALA A 168 -11.91 0.65 7.44
N GLU A 169 -11.09 0.55 6.41
CA GLU A 169 -10.44 1.67 5.73
C GLU A 169 -11.03 1.82 4.34
N LYS A 170 -11.47 3.01 3.99
CA LYS A 170 -11.83 3.33 2.62
C LYS A 170 -10.55 3.59 1.82
N LEU A 171 -10.41 2.87 0.71
CA LEU A 171 -9.22 2.88 -0.12
C LEU A 171 -9.52 3.43 -1.51
N TYR A 172 -8.50 4.03 -2.11
CA TYR A 172 -8.51 4.46 -3.50
C TYR A 172 -7.27 3.93 -4.21
N GLN A 173 -7.43 3.55 -5.46
CA GLN A 173 -6.31 3.29 -6.35
C GLN A 173 -5.96 4.56 -7.10
N VAL A 174 -4.68 4.92 -7.14
CA VAL A 174 -4.19 5.98 -8.03
C VAL A 174 -4.04 5.41 -9.43
N VAL A 175 -4.70 6.03 -10.39
CA VAL A 175 -4.74 5.60 -11.79
C VAL A 175 -4.08 6.67 -12.66
N ALA A 176 -3.08 6.27 -13.44
CA ALA A 176 -2.47 7.07 -14.50
C ALA A 176 -2.74 6.43 -15.87
N ALA A 177 -2.79 7.24 -16.92
CA ALA A 177 -3.22 6.78 -18.25
C ALA A 177 -2.29 5.70 -18.84
N ASP A 178 -1.02 5.76 -18.50
CA ASP A 178 0.09 4.94 -18.99
C ASP A 178 0.49 3.79 -18.06
N LEU A 179 -0.22 3.63 -16.93
CA LEU A 179 0.01 2.53 -15.97
C LEU A 179 -1.13 1.50 -16.01
N GLN A 180 -0.83 0.30 -15.50
CA GLN A 180 -1.85 -0.76 -15.34
C GLN A 180 -2.99 -0.25 -14.45
N LYS A 181 -4.24 -0.45 -14.90
CA LYS A 181 -5.45 0.00 -14.20
C LYS A 181 -6.20 -1.13 -13.53
N GLU A 182 -6.19 -2.31 -14.15
CA GLU A 182 -6.96 -3.46 -13.69
C GLU A 182 -6.08 -4.39 -12.89
N PHE A 183 -6.53 -4.71 -11.68
CA PHE A 183 -5.88 -5.61 -10.74
C PHE A 183 -6.91 -6.60 -10.19
N PRO A 184 -6.48 -7.76 -9.67
CA PRO A 184 -7.35 -8.64 -8.90
C PRO A 184 -7.96 -7.93 -7.69
N ALA A 185 -8.94 -8.55 -7.03
CA ALA A 185 -9.48 -8.06 -5.76
C ALA A 185 -8.35 -7.85 -4.74
N LEU A 186 -8.45 -6.79 -3.94
CA LEU A 186 -7.42 -6.47 -2.94
C LEU A 186 -7.23 -7.63 -1.95
N ASN A 187 -6.00 -7.79 -1.47
CA ASN A 187 -5.62 -8.76 -0.43
C ASN A 187 -6.15 -8.35 0.95
N SER A 188 -7.46 -8.18 1.05
CA SER A 188 -8.19 -7.71 2.23
C SER A 188 -9.59 -8.27 2.23
N ILE A 189 -10.30 -8.18 3.35
CA ILE A 189 -11.70 -8.58 3.43
C ILE A 189 -12.55 -7.35 3.08
N PRO A 190 -13.28 -7.34 1.95
CA PRO A 190 -14.22 -6.26 1.67
C PRO A 190 -15.23 -6.16 2.80
N THR A 191 -15.56 -4.94 3.21
CA THR A 191 -16.72 -4.76 4.10
C THR A 191 -17.95 -5.06 3.27
N ALA A 192 -18.44 -6.29 3.36
CA ALA A 192 -19.70 -6.66 2.73
C ALA A 192 -20.77 -5.69 3.23
N THR A 193 -21.51 -5.08 2.32
CA THR A 193 -22.79 -4.47 2.69
C THR A 193 -23.65 -5.58 3.24
N ASN A 194 -23.63 -5.69 4.56
CA ASN A 194 -24.37 -6.69 5.27
C ASN A 194 -25.86 -6.35 5.14
N ASN A 195 -26.58 -7.09 4.31
CA ASN A 195 -28.03 -6.97 4.19
C ASN A 195 -28.78 -7.74 5.29
N LEU A 196 -28.03 -8.28 6.29
CA LEU A 196 -28.66 -8.83 7.46
C LEU A 196 -29.30 -7.69 8.28
N PRO A 197 -30.59 -7.83 8.64
CA PRO A 197 -31.23 -6.81 9.46
C PRO A 197 -30.47 -6.63 10.77
N THR A 198 -30.20 -5.38 11.12
CA THR A 198 -29.56 -5.04 12.41
C THR A 198 -30.43 -5.61 13.51
N GLN A 199 -29.95 -6.59 14.24
CA GLN A 199 -30.69 -7.17 15.36
C GLN A 199 -30.77 -6.12 16.49
N LEU A 200 -31.93 -5.53 16.66
CA LEU A 200 -32.22 -4.55 17.71
C LEU A 200 -32.49 -5.19 19.08
N THR A 201 -32.51 -6.51 19.15
CA THR A 201 -32.78 -7.26 20.38
C THR A 201 -31.72 -8.31 20.64
N SER A 202 -31.25 -8.40 21.89
CA SER A 202 -30.41 -9.52 22.35
C SER A 202 -31.19 -10.82 22.26
N PHE A 203 -30.53 -11.92 21.88
CA PHE A 203 -31.12 -13.27 21.90
C PHE A 203 -31.35 -13.67 23.36
N ILE A 204 -32.53 -13.42 23.87
CA ILE A 204 -32.92 -13.84 25.21
C ILE A 204 -33.53 -15.23 25.09
N GLY A 205 -32.99 -16.20 25.83
CA GLY A 205 -33.55 -17.57 25.95
C GLY A 205 -33.13 -18.56 24.89
N ARG A 206 -32.13 -18.30 24.07
CA ARG A 206 -31.56 -19.23 23.04
C ARG A 206 -30.09 -19.60 23.26
N GLU A 207 -29.64 -19.61 24.48
CA GLU A 207 -28.22 -19.86 24.85
C GLU A 207 -27.80 -21.31 24.47
N ARG A 208 -28.73 -22.28 24.50
CA ARG A 208 -28.45 -23.67 24.10
C ARG A 208 -28.21 -23.80 22.60
N GLU A 209 -29.05 -23.19 21.77
CA GLU A 209 -28.93 -23.22 20.31
C GLU A 209 -27.67 -22.45 19.85
N MET A 210 -27.33 -21.34 20.50
CA MET A 210 -26.09 -20.62 20.24
C MET A 210 -24.84 -21.44 20.58
N THR A 211 -24.86 -22.15 21.71
CA THR A 211 -23.78 -23.05 22.12
C THR A 211 -23.60 -24.20 21.15
N GLU A 212 -24.72 -24.78 20.68
CA GLU A 212 -24.67 -25.88 19.71
C GLU A 212 -24.22 -25.42 18.33
N ALA A 213 -24.66 -24.25 17.86
CA ALA A 213 -24.20 -23.67 16.62
C ALA A 213 -22.69 -23.36 16.67
N ALA A 214 -22.19 -22.81 17.78
CA ALA A 214 -20.76 -22.56 17.99
C ALA A 214 -19.93 -23.85 17.97
N LYS A 215 -20.42 -24.95 18.58
CA LYS A 215 -19.77 -26.26 18.53
C LYS A 215 -19.73 -26.84 17.12
N ARG A 216 -20.82 -26.74 16.35
CA ARG A 216 -20.84 -27.20 14.95
C ARG A 216 -19.91 -26.39 14.04
N LEU A 217 -19.83 -25.09 14.22
CA LEU A 217 -18.88 -24.24 13.49
C LEU A 217 -17.42 -24.57 13.84
N ALA A 218 -17.13 -24.88 15.09
CA ALA A 218 -15.78 -25.27 15.53
C ALA A 218 -15.37 -26.68 15.01
N SER A 219 -16.32 -27.56 14.74
CA SER A 219 -16.08 -28.93 14.21
C SER A 219 -16.12 -29.02 12.68
N ALA A 220 -16.44 -27.94 11.98
CA ALA A 220 -16.56 -27.88 10.51
C ALA A 220 -15.30 -27.34 9.83
N ARG A 221 -14.11 -27.56 10.43
CA ARG A 221 -12.79 -27.26 9.83
C ARG A 221 -12.15 -28.49 9.27
#